data_5a51b1fcb8ad7d73afb549c5c34e52de
#
_entry.id   5a51b1fcb8ad7d73afb549c5c34e52de
#
_cell.length_a   1.000
_cell.length_b   1.000
_cell.length_c   1.000
_cell.angle_alpha   90.00
_cell.angle_beta   90.00
_cell.angle_gamma   90.00
#
_symmetry.space_group_name_H-M   'P 1'
#
loop_
_entity.id
_entity.type
_entity.pdbx_description
1 polymer ?
#
loop_
_entity_poly.entity_id
_entity_poly.type
_entity_poly.pdbx_seq_one_letter_code
_entity_poly.pdbx_strand_id
1 'polypeptide(L)'
;MWALYSPKIIEALNKASGFLSERRVFLYSLALMIITSTLLVKVYVQAARMGEKPGADFVQFYTAAVLTRVSPEKVYDADAQIELQRQFSPARLEGIHWPYLHAPFFTILLIPLSFFSYTVAYWIWITTIVLLYFLSIGILWKCCQPKQPPLGLALAIGGAAPVLYWLTTTGHSTAIALFFWTVGFYLLKRQRVLCSGFIFAFLSYRAQYLIALLPLLIFRRMGRAIVGIAAGLFLLIGIGGVVFSFDSYLKYIDAITNLSHRIATQAQPLSFYVTLYGFFRPLLPQAWAVTCTIATALLLVYWLLQTWRVAVPLRSNGFDLQYAMLVTTTLLLMHHGFVYDLLLLTIPVLLMYPHRALFPPYYKILLILIYITPYLLLLFRSKLRMNPVQPLLFWLCFELYRANLKLRPHQVAT
;
A
#
# COMPACT_ATOMS: atom_id res chain seq x y z
N MET A 1 5.35 24.47 5.67
CA MET A 1 6.56 23.65 5.88
C MET A 1 7.64 24.40 6.69
N TRP A 2 7.99 25.66 6.38
CA TRP A 2 8.99 26.45 7.12
C TRP A 2 8.70 26.62 8.62
N ALA A 3 7.42 26.73 9.02
CA ALA A 3 7.03 26.84 10.43
C ALA A 3 7.37 25.59 11.27
N LEU A 4 7.41 24.40 10.65
CA LEU A 4 7.79 23.16 11.32
C LEU A 4 9.30 23.05 11.61
N TYR A 5 10.10 23.88 10.96
CA TYR A 5 11.56 23.99 11.20
C TYR A 5 11.92 25.05 12.25
N SER A 6 10.93 25.60 12.98
CA SER A 6 11.22 26.45 14.14
C SER A 6 12.11 25.68 15.13
N PRO A 7 13.25 26.23 15.57
CA PRO A 7 14.16 25.57 16.51
C PRO A 7 13.47 25.05 17.76
N LYS A 8 12.49 25.80 18.28
CA LYS A 8 11.69 25.39 19.45
C LYS A 8 10.84 24.15 19.20
N ILE A 9 10.22 24.03 18.00
CA ILE A 9 9.43 22.86 17.64
C ILE A 9 10.32 21.63 17.49
N ILE A 10 11.46 21.78 16.81
CA ILE A 10 12.44 20.71 16.64
C ILE A 10 12.98 20.23 17.99
N GLU A 11 13.30 21.15 18.90
CA GLU A 11 13.76 20.81 20.26
C GLU A 11 12.70 20.04 21.04
N ALA A 12 11.44 20.50 21.01
CA ALA A 12 10.33 19.80 21.65
C ALA A 12 10.12 18.39 21.09
N LEU A 13 10.18 18.23 19.74
CA LEU A 13 10.07 16.94 19.09
C LEU A 13 11.23 16.00 19.43
N ASN A 14 12.45 16.52 19.52
CA ASN A 14 13.63 15.75 19.93
C ASN A 14 13.52 15.29 21.38
N LYS A 15 13.06 16.16 22.29
CA LYS A 15 12.80 15.79 23.68
C LYS A 15 11.74 14.71 23.80
N ALA A 16 10.63 14.87 23.07
CA ALA A 16 9.57 13.85 23.01
C ALA A 16 10.07 12.51 22.44
N SER A 17 10.93 12.55 21.42
CA SER A 17 11.57 11.34 20.84
C SER A 17 12.43 10.58 21.86
N GLY A 18 13.04 11.26 22.82
CA GLY A 18 13.83 10.65 23.90
C GLY A 18 13.03 9.73 24.81
N PHE A 19 11.71 9.95 24.95
CA PHE A 19 10.83 9.07 25.72
C PHE A 19 10.51 7.75 25.00
N LEU A 20 10.81 7.61 23.70
CA LEU A 20 10.49 6.45 22.87
C LEU A 20 11.64 5.44 22.87
N SER A 21 11.84 4.73 24.00
CA SER A 21 12.72 3.56 24.05
C SER A 21 12.05 2.35 23.37
N GLU A 22 12.85 1.39 22.88
CA GLU A 22 12.33 0.17 22.23
C GLU A 22 11.36 -0.60 23.16
N ARG A 23 11.68 -0.68 24.46
CA ARG A 23 10.81 -1.32 25.46
C ARG A 23 9.45 -0.60 25.57
N ARG A 24 9.43 0.72 25.61
CA ARG A 24 8.17 1.50 25.68
C ARG A 24 7.36 1.34 24.40
N VAL A 25 8.01 1.42 23.23
CA VAL A 25 7.35 1.21 21.94
C VAL A 25 6.74 -0.20 21.88
N PHE A 26 7.47 -1.23 22.36
CA PHE A 26 6.94 -2.59 22.44
C PHE A 26 5.69 -2.69 23.33
N LEU A 27 5.73 -2.14 24.54
CA LEU A 27 4.59 -2.15 25.46
C LEU A 27 3.38 -1.39 24.92
N TYR A 28 3.61 -0.21 24.31
CA TYR A 28 2.54 0.56 23.67
C TYR A 28 1.94 -0.18 22.46
N SER A 29 2.77 -0.87 21.70
CA SER A 29 2.28 -1.71 20.60
C SER A 29 1.41 -2.86 21.11
N LEU A 30 1.80 -3.55 22.20
CA LEU A 30 0.96 -4.59 22.80
C LEU A 30 -0.38 -4.05 23.29
N ALA A 31 -0.38 -2.91 23.99
CA ALA A 31 -1.63 -2.28 24.44
C ALA A 31 -2.52 -1.90 23.25
N LEU A 32 -1.93 -1.31 22.21
CA LEU A 32 -2.64 -0.92 21.00
C LEU A 32 -3.17 -2.15 20.23
N MET A 33 -2.44 -3.24 20.20
CA MET A 33 -2.89 -4.50 19.60
C MET A 33 -4.12 -5.06 20.32
N ILE A 34 -4.15 -5.02 21.67
CA ILE A 34 -5.32 -5.42 22.46
C ILE A 34 -6.53 -4.53 22.10
N ILE A 35 -6.34 -3.20 22.07
CA ILE A 35 -7.39 -2.24 21.71
C ILE A 35 -7.92 -2.54 20.29
N THR A 36 -7.03 -2.70 19.33
CA THR A 36 -7.42 -2.97 17.92
C THR A 36 -8.17 -4.30 17.80
N SER A 37 -7.68 -5.35 18.46
CA SER A 37 -8.35 -6.66 18.47
C SER A 37 -9.74 -6.57 19.10
N THR A 38 -9.89 -5.84 20.21
CA THR A 38 -11.20 -5.61 20.86
C THR A 38 -12.16 -4.86 19.94
N LEU A 39 -11.68 -3.81 19.25
CA LEU A 39 -12.48 -3.08 18.27
C LEU A 39 -12.91 -3.96 17.11
N LEU A 40 -12.03 -4.81 16.57
CA LEU A 40 -12.34 -5.77 15.53
C LEU A 40 -13.42 -6.74 15.97
N VAL A 41 -13.27 -7.37 17.14
CA VAL A 41 -14.28 -8.29 17.69
C VAL A 41 -15.63 -7.58 17.83
N LYS A 42 -15.64 -6.35 18.37
CA LYS A 42 -16.87 -5.56 18.50
C LYS A 42 -17.54 -5.33 17.14
N VAL A 43 -16.78 -4.94 16.11
CA VAL A 43 -17.31 -4.69 14.77
C VAL A 43 -17.90 -5.96 14.17
N TYR A 44 -17.20 -7.11 14.28
CA TYR A 44 -17.69 -8.37 13.73
C TYR A 44 -18.93 -8.89 14.48
N VAL A 45 -18.96 -8.78 15.81
CA VAL A 45 -20.14 -9.16 16.62
C VAL A 45 -21.33 -8.28 16.28
N GLN A 46 -21.12 -6.97 16.13
CA GLN A 46 -22.20 -6.06 15.76
C GLN A 46 -22.71 -6.35 14.35
N ALA A 47 -21.83 -6.55 13.36
CA ALA A 47 -22.23 -6.92 12.01
C ALA A 47 -23.02 -8.23 11.98
N ALA A 48 -22.57 -9.25 12.73
CA ALA A 48 -23.27 -10.53 12.83
C ALA A 48 -24.67 -10.40 13.46
N ARG A 49 -24.82 -9.56 14.50
CA ARG A 49 -26.14 -9.26 15.12
C ARG A 49 -27.11 -8.56 14.17
N MET A 50 -26.56 -7.76 13.24
CA MET A 50 -27.37 -7.04 12.24
C MET A 50 -27.60 -7.88 10.98
N GLY A 51 -27.14 -9.13 10.93
CA GLY A 51 -27.21 -9.98 9.73
C GLY A 51 -26.30 -9.51 8.59
N GLU A 52 -25.40 -8.55 8.87
CA GLU A 52 -24.46 -8.04 7.86
C GLU A 52 -23.28 -8.98 7.67
N LYS A 53 -22.85 -9.12 6.41
CA LYS A 53 -21.64 -9.87 6.07
C LYS A 53 -20.41 -8.97 6.13
N PRO A 54 -19.25 -9.46 6.63
CA PRO A 54 -18.03 -8.68 6.71
C PRO A 54 -17.39 -8.46 5.32
N GLY A 55 -16.48 -7.48 5.23
CA GLY A 55 -15.63 -7.29 4.04
C GLY A 55 -16.23 -6.37 2.99
N ALA A 56 -16.17 -5.05 3.23
CA ALA A 56 -16.71 -4.06 2.29
C ALA A 56 -16.08 -4.19 0.89
N ASP A 57 -14.74 -4.32 0.79
CA ASP A 57 -14.05 -4.51 -0.49
C ASP A 57 -14.01 -5.99 -0.91
N PHE A 58 -14.13 -6.93 0.04
CA PHE A 58 -14.09 -8.36 -0.28
C PHE A 58 -15.26 -8.78 -1.19
N VAL A 59 -16.38 -8.09 -1.09
CA VAL A 59 -17.54 -8.41 -1.92
C VAL A 59 -17.22 -8.36 -3.42
N GLN A 60 -16.39 -7.43 -3.88
CA GLN A 60 -15.96 -7.36 -5.28
C GLN A 60 -15.09 -8.57 -5.68
N PHE A 61 -14.20 -9.03 -4.79
CA PHE A 61 -13.35 -10.19 -5.05
C PHE A 61 -14.15 -11.47 -5.11
N TYR A 62 -15.08 -11.67 -4.17
CA TYR A 62 -15.92 -12.84 -4.14
C TYR A 62 -16.88 -12.87 -5.34
N THR A 63 -17.49 -11.73 -5.68
CA THR A 63 -18.33 -11.59 -6.86
C THR A 63 -17.56 -11.94 -8.14
N ALA A 64 -16.35 -11.39 -8.31
CA ALA A 64 -15.51 -11.71 -9.45
C ALA A 64 -15.16 -13.21 -9.50
N ALA A 65 -14.85 -13.83 -8.36
CA ALA A 65 -14.57 -15.27 -8.27
C ALA A 65 -15.76 -16.11 -8.70
N VAL A 66 -16.98 -15.77 -8.25
CA VAL A 66 -18.21 -16.48 -8.62
C VAL A 66 -18.52 -16.28 -10.10
N LEU A 67 -18.50 -15.04 -10.61
CA LEU A 67 -18.72 -14.75 -12.03
C LEU A 67 -17.72 -15.48 -12.92
N THR A 68 -16.45 -15.51 -12.54
CA THR A 68 -15.41 -16.25 -13.28
C THR A 68 -15.75 -17.71 -13.45
N ARG A 69 -16.36 -18.34 -12.45
CA ARG A 69 -16.73 -19.75 -12.50
C ARG A 69 -18.00 -20.00 -13.31
N VAL A 70 -18.98 -19.10 -13.25
CA VAL A 70 -20.34 -19.32 -13.81
C VAL A 70 -20.52 -18.64 -15.17
N SER A 71 -19.94 -17.45 -15.38
CA SER A 71 -20.12 -16.60 -16.56
C SER A 71 -18.90 -15.67 -16.72
N PRO A 72 -17.72 -16.23 -17.11
CA PRO A 72 -16.45 -15.50 -17.12
C PRO A 72 -16.48 -14.23 -17.98
N GLU A 73 -17.31 -14.20 -19.04
CA GLU A 73 -17.52 -13.06 -19.91
C GLU A 73 -18.17 -11.85 -19.22
N LYS A 74 -18.84 -12.08 -18.06
CA LYS A 74 -19.56 -11.05 -17.28
C LYS A 74 -18.75 -10.49 -16.10
N VAL A 75 -17.50 -10.90 -15.92
CA VAL A 75 -16.67 -10.46 -14.78
C VAL A 75 -16.57 -8.94 -14.71
N TYR A 76 -16.51 -8.25 -15.85
CA TYR A 76 -16.45 -6.80 -15.95
C TYR A 76 -17.79 -6.14 -16.29
N ASP A 77 -18.88 -6.88 -16.31
CA ASP A 77 -20.22 -6.36 -16.48
C ASP A 77 -20.72 -5.76 -15.17
N ALA A 78 -21.04 -4.46 -15.16
CA ALA A 78 -21.43 -3.74 -13.97
C ALA A 78 -22.77 -4.22 -13.39
N ASP A 79 -23.73 -4.54 -14.25
CA ASP A 79 -25.08 -4.95 -13.82
C ASP A 79 -25.02 -6.35 -13.21
N ALA A 80 -24.27 -7.27 -13.81
CA ALA A 80 -24.04 -8.60 -13.28
C ALA A 80 -23.30 -8.56 -11.92
N GLN A 81 -22.33 -7.65 -11.78
CA GLN A 81 -21.65 -7.43 -10.49
C GLN A 81 -22.63 -6.92 -9.43
N ILE A 82 -23.45 -5.91 -9.75
CA ILE A 82 -24.41 -5.29 -8.82
C ILE A 82 -25.45 -6.33 -8.37
N GLU A 83 -26.03 -7.07 -9.31
CA GLU A 83 -27.02 -8.09 -9.02
C GLU A 83 -26.49 -9.16 -8.05
N LEU A 84 -25.29 -9.66 -8.32
CA LEU A 84 -24.66 -10.66 -7.47
C LEU A 84 -24.23 -10.09 -6.11
N GLN A 85 -23.72 -8.87 -6.06
CA GLN A 85 -23.32 -8.20 -4.81
C GLN A 85 -24.50 -7.99 -3.86
N ARG A 86 -25.69 -7.69 -4.38
CA ARG A 86 -26.91 -7.55 -3.58
C ARG A 86 -27.26 -8.82 -2.79
N GLN A 87 -26.92 -9.99 -3.30
CA GLN A 87 -27.18 -11.27 -2.61
C GLN A 87 -26.26 -11.47 -1.38
N PHE A 88 -25.09 -10.84 -1.38
CA PHE A 88 -24.09 -11.00 -0.32
C PHE A 88 -24.09 -9.84 0.68
N SER A 89 -24.56 -8.66 0.30
CA SER A 89 -24.48 -7.46 1.14
C SER A 89 -25.64 -6.50 0.91
N PRO A 90 -26.91 -6.94 1.10
CA PRO A 90 -28.07 -6.16 0.71
C PRO A 90 -28.21 -4.82 1.46
N ALA A 91 -27.93 -4.79 2.75
CA ALA A 91 -28.12 -3.61 3.59
C ALA A 91 -27.06 -2.52 3.41
N ARG A 92 -25.82 -2.89 3.03
CA ARG A 92 -24.72 -1.94 2.81
C ARG A 92 -24.69 -1.35 1.41
N LEU A 93 -25.39 -1.97 0.47
CA LEU A 93 -25.30 -1.68 -0.95
C LEU A 93 -26.50 -0.94 -1.54
N GLU A 94 -27.44 -0.45 -0.72
CA GLU A 94 -28.44 0.47 -1.24
C GLU A 94 -27.75 1.69 -1.83
N GLY A 95 -27.56 1.68 -3.15
CA GLY A 95 -26.93 2.74 -3.92
C GLY A 95 -25.38 2.71 -4.01
N ILE A 96 -24.70 1.70 -3.46
CA ILE A 96 -23.23 1.57 -3.54
C ILE A 96 -22.87 0.30 -4.32
N HIS A 97 -22.06 0.47 -5.37
CA HIS A 97 -21.44 -0.61 -6.12
C HIS A 97 -19.95 -0.64 -5.84
N TRP A 98 -19.41 -1.83 -5.52
CA TRP A 98 -17.97 -2.07 -5.40
C TRP A 98 -17.45 -2.71 -6.70
N PRO A 99 -16.97 -1.91 -7.66
CA PRO A 99 -16.57 -2.43 -8.95
C PRO A 99 -15.28 -3.25 -8.83
N TYR A 100 -15.25 -4.41 -9.49
CA TYR A 100 -14.04 -5.18 -9.65
C TYR A 100 -13.19 -4.58 -10.78
N LEU A 101 -12.07 -3.97 -10.40
CA LEU A 101 -11.14 -3.25 -11.30
C LEU A 101 -9.72 -3.81 -11.22
N HIS A 102 -9.59 -5.13 -11.20
CA HIS A 102 -8.31 -5.82 -11.20
C HIS A 102 -8.12 -6.57 -12.51
N ALA A 103 -6.85 -6.76 -12.92
CA ALA A 103 -6.53 -7.43 -14.17
C ALA A 103 -7.09 -8.87 -14.23
N PRO A 104 -7.47 -9.39 -15.42
CA PRO A 104 -8.07 -10.71 -15.58
C PRO A 104 -7.29 -11.86 -14.91
N PHE A 105 -5.96 -11.87 -15.05
CA PHE A 105 -5.13 -12.90 -14.42
C PHE A 105 -5.26 -12.96 -12.88
N PHE A 106 -5.55 -11.82 -12.24
CA PHE A 106 -5.71 -11.77 -10.78
C PHE A 106 -6.96 -12.52 -10.34
N THR A 107 -8.01 -12.53 -11.16
CA THR A 107 -9.26 -13.20 -10.86
C THR A 107 -9.06 -14.72 -10.73
N ILE A 108 -8.07 -15.29 -11.46
CA ILE A 108 -7.75 -16.73 -11.38
C ILE A 108 -7.37 -17.13 -9.94
N LEU A 109 -6.65 -16.26 -9.23
CA LEU A 109 -6.28 -16.49 -7.83
C LEU A 109 -7.48 -16.49 -6.88
N LEU A 110 -8.59 -15.90 -7.31
CA LEU A 110 -9.81 -15.79 -6.52
C LEU A 110 -10.77 -16.97 -6.74
N ILE A 111 -10.66 -17.70 -7.87
CA ILE A 111 -11.55 -18.84 -8.22
C ILE A 111 -11.76 -19.82 -7.06
N PRO A 112 -10.72 -20.25 -6.31
CA PRO A 112 -10.91 -21.17 -5.19
C PRO A 112 -11.89 -20.68 -4.13
N LEU A 113 -12.02 -19.36 -3.94
CA LEU A 113 -12.94 -18.77 -2.97
C LEU A 113 -14.40 -18.99 -3.36
N SER A 114 -14.71 -19.10 -4.66
CA SER A 114 -16.07 -19.31 -5.17
C SER A 114 -16.68 -20.67 -4.82
N PHE A 115 -15.89 -21.63 -4.36
CA PHE A 115 -16.37 -22.95 -3.93
C PHE A 115 -16.87 -22.97 -2.48
N PHE A 116 -16.67 -21.88 -1.75
CA PHE A 116 -17.09 -21.74 -0.35
C PHE A 116 -18.20 -20.72 -0.23
N SER A 117 -18.98 -20.79 0.87
CA SER A 117 -19.92 -19.73 1.20
C SER A 117 -19.17 -18.41 1.41
N TYR A 118 -19.84 -17.28 1.20
CA TYR A 118 -19.24 -15.95 1.33
C TYR A 118 -18.44 -15.75 2.63
N THR A 119 -19.03 -16.17 3.76
CA THR A 119 -18.40 -15.99 5.08
C THR A 119 -17.14 -16.86 5.22
N VAL A 120 -17.17 -18.12 4.76
CA VAL A 120 -16.00 -19.00 4.79
C VAL A 120 -14.91 -18.47 3.86
N ALA A 121 -15.26 -18.08 2.64
CA ALA A 121 -14.35 -17.48 1.67
C ALA A 121 -13.69 -16.21 2.22
N TYR A 122 -14.46 -15.35 2.92
CA TYR A 122 -13.93 -14.17 3.56
C TYR A 122 -12.86 -14.49 4.61
N TRP A 123 -13.10 -15.48 5.50
CA TRP A 123 -12.13 -15.85 6.51
C TRP A 123 -10.87 -16.51 5.93
N ILE A 124 -11.02 -17.33 4.86
CA ILE A 124 -9.87 -17.86 4.10
C ILE A 124 -9.06 -16.72 3.53
N TRP A 125 -9.71 -15.73 2.91
CA TRP A 125 -9.07 -14.55 2.34
C TRP A 125 -8.33 -13.72 3.38
N ILE A 126 -9.00 -13.36 4.51
CA ILE A 126 -8.38 -12.59 5.58
C ILE A 126 -7.17 -13.31 6.15
N THR A 127 -7.29 -14.60 6.41
CA THR A 127 -6.15 -15.41 6.91
C THR A 127 -4.98 -15.35 5.93
N THR A 128 -5.25 -15.50 4.63
CA THR A 128 -4.21 -15.46 3.58
C THR A 128 -3.50 -14.10 3.55
N ILE A 129 -4.25 -13.00 3.51
CA ILE A 129 -3.64 -11.66 3.43
C ILE A 129 -2.89 -11.27 4.71
N VAL A 130 -3.36 -11.70 5.89
CA VAL A 130 -2.66 -11.48 7.17
C VAL A 130 -1.37 -12.32 7.22
N LEU A 131 -1.39 -13.57 6.78
CA LEU A 131 -0.19 -14.41 6.67
C LEU A 131 0.84 -13.79 5.71
N LEU A 132 0.42 -13.31 4.54
CA LEU A 132 1.31 -12.62 3.60
C LEU A 132 1.92 -11.36 4.20
N TYR A 133 1.14 -10.62 4.99
CA TYR A 133 1.63 -9.45 5.72
C TYR A 133 2.77 -9.81 6.69
N PHE A 134 2.54 -10.77 7.59
CA PHE A 134 3.57 -11.17 8.57
C PHE A 134 4.78 -11.86 7.92
N LEU A 135 4.55 -12.61 6.84
CA LEU A 135 5.63 -13.17 6.03
C LEU A 135 6.51 -12.06 5.43
N SER A 136 5.88 -10.98 4.94
CA SER A 136 6.60 -9.80 4.43
C SER A 136 7.44 -9.14 5.52
N ILE A 137 6.91 -8.97 6.74
CA ILE A 137 7.69 -8.47 7.88
C ILE A 137 8.88 -9.37 8.16
N GLY A 138 8.70 -10.69 8.19
CA GLY A 138 9.77 -11.65 8.44
C GLY A 138 10.89 -11.62 7.39
N ILE A 139 10.52 -11.49 6.10
CA ILE A 139 11.50 -11.38 5.00
C ILE A 139 12.27 -10.05 5.11
N LEU A 140 11.57 -8.93 5.30
CA LEU A 140 12.21 -7.61 5.47
C LEU A 140 13.11 -7.58 6.69
N TRP A 141 12.66 -8.15 7.80
CA TRP A 141 13.45 -8.25 9.02
C TRP A 141 14.77 -8.97 8.79
N LYS A 142 14.77 -10.09 8.06
CA LYS A 142 16.00 -10.80 7.66
C LYS A 142 16.89 -9.95 6.75
N CYS A 143 16.33 -9.10 5.91
CA CYS A 143 17.09 -8.19 5.06
C CYS A 143 17.83 -7.09 5.83
N CYS A 144 17.37 -6.75 7.05
CA CYS A 144 17.95 -5.67 7.87
C CYS A 144 19.18 -6.10 8.70
N GLN A 145 19.70 -7.33 8.53
CA GLN A 145 20.88 -7.80 9.27
C GLN A 145 22.15 -7.01 8.90
N PRO A 146 23.11 -6.82 9.86
CA PRO A 146 23.09 -7.26 11.26
C PRO A 146 22.41 -6.27 12.23
N LYS A 147 21.93 -5.13 11.78
CA LYS A 147 21.35 -4.06 12.63
C LYS A 147 19.81 -4.09 12.66
N GLN A 148 19.25 -5.29 12.67
CA GLN A 148 17.80 -5.48 12.69
C GLN A 148 17.17 -5.11 14.05
N PRO A 149 15.88 -4.68 14.08
CA PRO A 149 15.17 -4.52 15.35
C PRO A 149 14.96 -5.89 16.02
N PRO A 150 14.71 -5.95 17.32
CA PRO A 150 14.24 -7.20 17.95
C PRO A 150 13.00 -7.72 17.20
N LEU A 151 12.96 -9.03 16.90
CA LEU A 151 11.84 -9.60 16.13
C LEU A 151 10.49 -9.37 16.82
N GLY A 152 10.47 -9.54 18.14
CA GLY A 152 9.26 -9.27 18.93
C GLY A 152 8.75 -7.84 18.80
N LEU A 153 9.66 -6.85 18.71
CA LEU A 153 9.30 -5.44 18.48
C LEU A 153 8.70 -5.24 17.07
N ALA A 154 9.33 -5.83 16.04
CA ALA A 154 8.84 -5.72 14.67
C ALA A 154 7.43 -6.36 14.53
N LEU A 155 7.23 -7.53 15.13
CA LEU A 155 5.93 -8.22 15.13
C LEU A 155 4.87 -7.48 15.97
N ALA A 156 5.24 -6.90 17.11
CA ALA A 156 4.33 -6.13 17.94
C ALA A 156 3.86 -4.85 17.25
N ILE A 157 4.78 -4.08 16.63
CA ILE A 157 4.43 -2.89 15.83
C ILE A 157 3.55 -3.30 14.65
N GLY A 158 3.91 -4.38 13.94
CA GLY A 158 3.13 -4.89 12.83
C GLY A 158 1.74 -5.35 13.25
N GLY A 159 1.62 -6.14 14.32
CA GLY A 159 0.34 -6.65 14.82
C GLY A 159 -0.58 -5.56 15.39
N ALA A 160 0.01 -4.48 15.91
CA ALA A 160 -0.72 -3.32 16.41
C ALA A 160 -1.07 -2.29 15.30
N ALA A 161 -0.62 -2.52 14.05
CA ALA A 161 -0.78 -1.52 13.00
C ALA A 161 -2.25 -1.18 12.75
N PRO A 162 -2.65 0.10 12.88
CA PRO A 162 -4.04 0.52 12.65
C PRO A 162 -4.54 0.19 11.25
N VAL A 163 -3.63 0.11 10.30
CA VAL A 163 -3.93 -0.28 8.92
C VAL A 163 -4.41 -1.73 8.81
N LEU A 164 -4.04 -2.62 9.76
CA LEU A 164 -4.59 -3.97 9.82
C LEU A 164 -6.10 -3.99 10.12
N TYR A 165 -6.57 -3.07 10.95
CA TYR A 165 -8.01 -2.91 11.17
C TYR A 165 -8.73 -2.62 9.84
N TRP A 166 -8.21 -1.68 9.06
CA TRP A 166 -8.77 -1.36 7.75
C TRP A 166 -8.67 -2.55 6.78
N LEU A 167 -7.50 -3.18 6.71
CA LEU A 167 -7.26 -4.32 5.85
C LEU A 167 -8.24 -5.47 6.14
N THR A 168 -8.41 -5.81 7.43
CA THR A 168 -9.29 -6.92 7.83
C THR A 168 -10.76 -6.57 7.70
N THR A 169 -11.20 -5.37 8.07
CA THR A 169 -12.63 -5.00 7.97
C THR A 169 -13.09 -4.80 6.53
N THR A 170 -12.21 -4.36 5.63
CA THR A 170 -12.57 -4.21 4.21
C THR A 170 -12.28 -5.47 3.39
N GLY A 171 -11.28 -6.26 3.76
CA GLY A 171 -10.83 -7.41 2.98
C GLY A 171 -10.00 -7.02 1.75
N HIS A 172 -9.29 -5.87 1.80
CA HIS A 172 -8.56 -5.36 0.64
C HIS A 172 -7.26 -6.14 0.34
N SER A 173 -6.82 -6.15 -0.92
CA SER A 173 -5.70 -6.96 -1.44
C SER A 173 -4.30 -6.38 -1.22
N THR A 174 -4.13 -5.25 -0.52
CA THR A 174 -2.83 -4.53 -0.41
C THR A 174 -1.70 -5.38 0.19
N ALA A 175 -2.01 -6.35 1.07
CA ALA A 175 -0.99 -7.25 1.61
C ALA A 175 -0.32 -8.11 0.52
N ILE A 176 -1.02 -8.41 -0.57
CA ILE A 176 -0.47 -9.10 -1.76
C ILE A 176 0.55 -8.19 -2.44
N ALA A 177 0.23 -6.90 -2.61
CA ALA A 177 1.19 -5.94 -3.16
C ALA A 177 2.42 -5.81 -2.27
N LEU A 178 2.24 -5.68 -0.94
CA LEU A 178 3.34 -5.64 0.01
C LEU A 178 4.24 -6.87 -0.12
N PHE A 179 3.64 -8.06 -0.25
CA PHE A 179 4.40 -9.30 -0.41
C PHE A 179 5.24 -9.29 -1.69
N PHE A 180 4.67 -8.91 -2.84
CA PHE A 180 5.43 -8.83 -4.10
C PHE A 180 6.51 -7.74 -4.08
N TRP A 181 6.25 -6.58 -3.49
CA TRP A 181 7.26 -5.56 -3.25
C TRP A 181 8.41 -6.12 -2.38
N THR A 182 8.08 -6.83 -1.31
CA THR A 182 9.05 -7.41 -0.38
C THR A 182 9.89 -8.51 -1.03
N VAL A 183 9.26 -9.45 -1.75
CA VAL A 183 9.98 -10.52 -2.44
C VAL A 183 10.84 -9.96 -3.57
N GLY A 184 10.33 -8.99 -4.31
CA GLY A 184 11.11 -8.29 -5.33
C GLY A 184 12.36 -7.61 -4.74
N PHE A 185 12.23 -6.90 -3.62
CA PHE A 185 13.35 -6.33 -2.88
C PHE A 185 14.36 -7.40 -2.43
N TYR A 186 13.88 -8.47 -1.81
CA TYR A 186 14.73 -9.59 -1.36
C TYR A 186 15.54 -10.18 -2.52
N LEU A 187 14.91 -10.38 -3.68
CA LEU A 187 15.58 -10.90 -4.86
C LEU A 187 16.63 -9.92 -5.42
N LEU A 188 16.36 -8.60 -5.40
CA LEU A 188 17.34 -7.58 -5.74
C LEU A 188 18.56 -7.64 -4.79
N LYS A 189 18.34 -7.72 -3.49
CA LYS A 189 19.42 -7.89 -2.49
C LYS A 189 20.24 -9.17 -2.74
N ARG A 190 19.62 -10.22 -3.27
CA ARG A 190 20.27 -11.48 -3.69
C ARG A 190 20.86 -11.42 -5.10
N GLN A 191 20.84 -10.26 -5.75
CA GLN A 191 21.32 -10.03 -7.13
C GLN A 191 20.58 -10.86 -8.19
N ARG A 192 19.42 -11.41 -7.87
CA ARG A 192 18.55 -12.14 -8.82
C ARG A 192 17.62 -11.16 -9.54
N VAL A 193 18.24 -10.25 -10.31
CA VAL A 193 17.54 -9.08 -10.90
C VAL A 193 16.43 -9.50 -11.87
N LEU A 194 16.64 -10.53 -12.69
CA LEU A 194 15.63 -11.05 -13.62
C LEU A 194 14.41 -11.59 -12.85
N CYS A 195 14.65 -12.42 -11.84
CA CYS A 195 13.58 -12.98 -11.00
C CYS A 195 12.83 -11.88 -10.23
N SER A 196 13.53 -10.84 -9.77
CA SER A 196 12.88 -9.70 -9.13
C SER A 196 11.92 -8.99 -10.08
N GLY A 197 12.35 -8.76 -11.34
CA GLY A 197 11.48 -8.20 -12.37
C GLY A 197 10.24 -9.06 -12.62
N PHE A 198 10.42 -10.37 -12.73
CA PHE A 198 9.31 -11.31 -12.89
C PHE A 198 8.29 -11.22 -11.75
N ILE A 199 8.76 -11.12 -10.50
CA ILE A 199 7.89 -10.90 -9.33
C ILE A 199 7.20 -9.55 -9.38
N PHE A 200 7.88 -8.49 -9.80
CA PHE A 200 7.25 -7.16 -9.94
C PHE A 200 6.14 -7.14 -10.99
N ALA A 201 6.14 -8.03 -11.98
CA ALA A 201 5.05 -8.15 -12.94
C ALA A 201 3.70 -8.44 -12.26
N PHE A 202 3.68 -9.18 -11.14
CA PHE A 202 2.45 -9.45 -10.40
C PHE A 202 1.81 -8.19 -9.79
N LEU A 203 2.59 -7.11 -9.57
CA LEU A 203 2.05 -5.82 -9.11
C LEU A 203 1.11 -5.19 -10.15
N SER A 204 1.17 -5.62 -11.41
CA SER A 204 0.29 -5.12 -12.49
C SER A 204 -1.19 -5.48 -12.29
N TYR A 205 -1.53 -6.34 -11.32
CA TYR A 205 -2.93 -6.55 -10.94
C TYR A 205 -3.62 -5.24 -10.52
N ARG A 206 -2.83 -4.27 -10.04
CA ARG A 206 -3.16 -2.85 -9.86
C ARG A 206 -2.02 -2.02 -10.42
N ALA A 207 -2.09 -1.68 -11.69
CA ALA A 207 -0.99 -1.06 -12.46
C ALA A 207 -0.35 0.17 -11.78
N GLN A 208 -1.09 0.87 -10.94
CA GLN A 208 -0.60 2.04 -10.19
C GLN A 208 0.59 1.72 -9.25
N TYR A 209 0.78 0.47 -8.83
CA TYR A 209 1.96 0.09 -8.04
C TYR A 209 3.25 0.13 -8.86
N LEU A 210 3.17 0.13 -10.18
CA LEU A 210 4.32 0.22 -11.09
C LEU A 210 4.67 1.66 -11.48
N ILE A 211 3.87 2.67 -11.07
CA ILE A 211 3.95 4.06 -11.56
C ILE A 211 5.33 4.71 -11.34
N ALA A 212 5.98 4.45 -10.22
CA ALA A 212 7.33 4.95 -9.97
C ALA A 212 8.41 3.90 -10.28
N LEU A 213 8.10 2.61 -10.09
CA LEU A 213 9.04 1.52 -10.27
C LEU A 213 9.51 1.39 -11.72
N LEU A 214 8.57 1.32 -12.67
CA LEU A 214 8.92 1.06 -14.07
C LEU A 214 9.76 2.19 -14.70
N PRO A 215 9.37 3.49 -14.58
CA PRO A 215 10.22 4.59 -15.06
C PRO A 215 11.61 4.60 -14.40
N LEU A 216 11.68 4.23 -13.11
CA LEU A 216 12.94 4.19 -12.39
C LEU A 216 13.87 3.08 -12.89
N LEU A 217 13.34 1.88 -13.17
CA LEU A 217 14.12 0.78 -13.75
C LEU A 217 14.66 1.14 -15.15
N ILE A 218 13.89 1.87 -15.96
CA ILE A 218 14.30 2.41 -17.25
C ILE A 218 15.41 3.44 -17.06
N PHE A 219 15.22 4.42 -16.15
CA PHE A 219 16.22 5.43 -15.83
C PHE A 219 17.55 4.82 -15.39
N ARG A 220 17.49 3.75 -14.58
CA ARG A 220 18.66 3.02 -14.09
C ARG A 220 19.22 2.00 -15.09
N ARG A 221 18.63 1.89 -16.26
CA ARG A 221 19.01 0.91 -17.29
C ARG A 221 19.11 -0.53 -16.75
N MET A 222 18.21 -0.88 -15.85
CA MET A 222 18.14 -2.22 -15.24
C MET A 222 17.48 -3.22 -16.21
N GLY A 223 18.08 -3.43 -17.38
CA GLY A 223 17.52 -4.22 -18.49
C GLY A 223 17.06 -5.62 -18.07
N ARG A 224 17.81 -6.31 -17.21
CA ARG A 224 17.43 -7.64 -16.70
C ARG A 224 16.12 -7.60 -15.89
N ALA A 225 15.89 -6.55 -15.11
CA ALA A 225 14.63 -6.39 -14.38
C ALA A 225 13.47 -6.11 -15.34
N ILE A 226 13.69 -5.25 -16.34
CA ILE A 226 12.69 -4.93 -17.36
C ILE A 226 12.31 -6.17 -18.18
N VAL A 227 13.28 -6.98 -18.59
CA VAL A 227 13.04 -8.28 -19.26
C VAL A 227 12.25 -9.21 -18.34
N GLY A 228 12.58 -9.25 -17.05
CA GLY A 228 11.84 -10.04 -16.06
C GLY A 228 10.37 -9.59 -15.95
N ILE A 229 10.11 -8.27 -15.88
CA ILE A 229 8.74 -7.72 -15.87
C ILE A 229 8.01 -8.10 -17.16
N ALA A 230 8.65 -7.91 -18.33
CA ALA A 230 8.05 -8.23 -19.62
C ALA A 230 7.70 -9.73 -19.72
N ALA A 231 8.59 -10.62 -19.30
CA ALA A 231 8.34 -12.07 -19.28
C ALA A 231 7.19 -12.44 -18.33
N GLY A 232 7.17 -11.84 -17.13
CA GLY A 232 6.09 -12.04 -16.17
C GLY A 232 4.75 -11.52 -16.69
N LEU A 233 4.71 -10.32 -17.28
CA LEU A 233 3.49 -9.77 -17.90
C LEU A 233 3.02 -10.65 -19.06
N PHE A 234 3.92 -11.08 -19.94
CA PHE A 234 3.58 -12.00 -21.04
C PHE A 234 2.91 -13.29 -20.52
N LEU A 235 3.48 -13.90 -19.46
CA LEU A 235 2.92 -15.08 -18.84
C LEU A 235 1.54 -14.79 -18.23
N LEU A 236 1.41 -13.71 -17.44
CA LEU A 236 0.16 -13.37 -16.75
C LEU A 236 -0.95 -12.99 -17.72
N ILE A 237 -0.63 -12.22 -18.76
CA ILE A 237 -1.58 -11.86 -19.82
C ILE A 237 -1.95 -13.11 -20.62
N GLY A 238 -0.98 -13.97 -20.94
CA GLY A 238 -1.22 -15.22 -21.64
C GLY A 238 -2.16 -16.15 -20.86
N ILE A 239 -1.88 -16.39 -19.58
CA ILE A 239 -2.75 -17.22 -18.72
C ILE A 239 -4.16 -16.60 -18.63
N GLY A 240 -4.27 -15.30 -18.37
CA GLY A 240 -5.57 -14.64 -18.32
C GLY A 240 -6.32 -14.69 -19.67
N GLY A 241 -5.60 -14.53 -20.80
CA GLY A 241 -6.19 -14.64 -22.15
C GLY A 241 -6.68 -16.03 -22.48
N VAL A 242 -5.99 -17.09 -22.04
CA VAL A 242 -6.43 -18.48 -22.22
C VAL A 242 -7.67 -18.78 -21.38
N VAL A 243 -7.73 -18.29 -20.13
CA VAL A 243 -8.84 -18.57 -19.22
C VAL A 243 -10.11 -17.78 -19.54
N PHE A 244 -9.94 -16.47 -19.91
CA PHE A 244 -11.07 -15.54 -20.08
C PHE A 244 -11.28 -15.05 -21.50
N SER A 245 -10.47 -15.45 -22.47
CA SER A 245 -10.24 -14.81 -23.76
C SER A 245 -9.51 -13.46 -23.66
N PHE A 246 -8.81 -13.07 -24.73
CA PHE A 246 -8.11 -11.77 -24.78
C PHE A 246 -9.07 -10.56 -24.78
N ASP A 247 -10.32 -10.76 -25.19
CA ASP A 247 -11.38 -9.74 -25.13
C ASP A 247 -11.64 -9.26 -23.69
N SER A 248 -11.39 -10.10 -22.69
CA SER A 248 -11.52 -9.73 -21.28
C SER A 248 -10.60 -8.57 -20.87
N TYR A 249 -9.43 -8.43 -21.52
CA TYR A 249 -8.54 -7.29 -21.28
C TYR A 249 -9.08 -6.00 -21.85
N LEU A 250 -9.77 -6.04 -23.00
CA LEU A 250 -10.46 -4.87 -23.56
C LEU A 250 -11.60 -4.44 -22.65
N LYS A 251 -12.40 -5.39 -22.16
CA LYS A 251 -13.48 -5.12 -21.19
C LYS A 251 -12.91 -4.58 -19.86
N TYR A 252 -11.76 -5.06 -19.41
CA TYR A 252 -11.07 -4.54 -18.23
C TYR A 252 -10.64 -3.08 -18.44
N ILE A 253 -10.03 -2.76 -19.58
CA ILE A 253 -9.64 -1.38 -19.92
C ILE A 253 -10.86 -0.47 -20.00
N ASP A 254 -11.92 -0.93 -20.64
CA ASP A 254 -13.20 -0.20 -20.75
C ASP A 254 -13.81 0.03 -19.34
N ALA A 255 -13.82 -0.98 -18.50
CA ALA A 255 -14.30 -0.87 -17.12
C ALA A 255 -13.51 0.17 -16.32
N ILE A 256 -12.18 0.20 -16.42
CA ILE A 256 -11.35 1.20 -15.74
C ILE A 256 -11.66 2.61 -16.26
N THR A 257 -11.76 2.80 -17.58
CA THR A 257 -11.94 4.12 -18.18
C THR A 257 -13.36 4.66 -17.95
N ASN A 258 -14.38 3.84 -18.13
CA ASN A 258 -15.78 4.28 -18.02
C ASN A 258 -16.26 4.33 -16.56
N LEU A 259 -15.74 3.45 -15.69
CA LEU A 259 -16.16 3.40 -14.30
C LEU A 259 -15.47 4.46 -13.45
N SER A 260 -14.30 4.97 -13.85
CA SER A 260 -13.69 6.14 -13.21
C SER A 260 -14.64 7.35 -13.25
N HIS A 261 -15.45 7.49 -14.31
CA HIS A 261 -16.51 8.48 -14.39
C HIS A 261 -17.70 8.18 -13.44
N ARG A 262 -18.06 6.91 -13.24
CA ARG A 262 -19.16 6.51 -12.33
C ARG A 262 -18.76 6.58 -10.86
N ILE A 263 -17.52 6.23 -10.50
CA ILE A 263 -16.99 6.33 -9.13
C ILE A 263 -16.88 7.79 -8.70
N ALA A 264 -16.60 8.72 -9.59
CA ALA A 264 -16.62 10.15 -9.29
C ALA A 264 -17.99 10.64 -8.78
N THR A 265 -19.08 9.91 -9.09
CA THR A 265 -20.42 10.19 -8.60
C THR A 265 -20.77 9.49 -7.28
N GLN A 266 -20.02 8.43 -6.90
CA GLN A 266 -20.17 7.73 -5.60
C GLN A 266 -19.07 8.19 -4.64
N ALA A 267 -19.11 9.45 -4.24
CA ALA A 267 -18.05 10.11 -3.50
C ALA A 267 -17.72 9.42 -2.17
N GLN A 268 -16.72 8.54 -2.19
CA GLN A 268 -16.02 8.19 -0.96
C GLN A 268 -15.43 9.47 -0.36
N PRO A 269 -15.52 9.66 0.98
CA PRO A 269 -14.94 10.85 1.60
C PRO A 269 -13.47 11.02 1.19
N LEU A 270 -13.11 12.19 0.68
CA LEU A 270 -11.75 12.49 0.23
C LEU A 270 -10.70 12.27 1.33
N SER A 271 -11.13 12.30 2.60
CA SER A 271 -10.29 12.01 3.74
C SER A 271 -9.74 10.56 3.79
N PHE A 272 -10.32 9.62 3.05
CA PHE A 272 -9.78 8.25 2.99
C PHE A 272 -8.69 8.04 1.93
N TYR A 273 -8.59 8.99 0.98
CA TYR A 273 -7.54 8.92 -0.03
C TYR A 273 -6.19 9.33 0.55
N VAL A 274 -5.14 8.58 0.25
CA VAL A 274 -3.73 8.90 0.59
C VAL A 274 -2.99 9.53 -0.59
N THR A 275 -3.71 9.94 -1.64
CA THR A 275 -3.16 10.51 -2.86
C THR A 275 -2.93 12.01 -2.75
N LEU A 276 -2.02 12.57 -3.53
CA LEU A 276 -1.78 14.03 -3.57
C LEU A 276 -3.05 14.78 -3.96
N TYR A 277 -3.81 14.28 -4.95
CA TYR A 277 -5.06 14.91 -5.35
C TYR A 277 -6.11 14.90 -4.24
N GLY A 278 -6.22 13.79 -3.50
CA GLY A 278 -7.11 13.69 -2.34
C GLY A 278 -6.78 14.68 -1.22
N PHE A 279 -5.52 15.14 -1.14
CA PHE A 279 -5.12 16.19 -0.22
C PHE A 279 -5.47 17.59 -0.73
N PHE A 280 -5.16 17.92 -1.98
CA PHE A 280 -5.34 19.28 -2.49
C PHE A 280 -6.80 19.61 -2.84
N ARG A 281 -7.57 18.63 -3.30
CA ARG A 281 -8.95 18.84 -3.78
C ARG A 281 -9.90 19.43 -2.73
N PRO A 282 -9.87 19.03 -1.45
CA PRO A 282 -10.69 19.66 -0.41
C PRO A 282 -10.30 21.09 -0.04
N LEU A 283 -9.06 21.48 -0.34
CA LEU A 283 -8.48 22.76 0.05
C LEU A 283 -8.55 23.80 -1.06
N LEU A 284 -8.60 23.37 -2.33
CA LEU A 284 -8.41 24.23 -3.50
C LEU A 284 -9.49 23.94 -4.56
N PRO A 285 -9.83 24.95 -5.39
CA PRO A 285 -10.59 24.73 -6.61
C PRO A 285 -9.92 23.69 -7.50
N GLN A 286 -10.69 22.97 -8.31
CA GLN A 286 -10.23 21.80 -9.09
C GLN A 286 -8.95 22.08 -9.92
N ALA A 287 -8.92 23.19 -10.67
CA ALA A 287 -7.76 23.53 -11.50
C ALA A 287 -6.48 23.68 -10.67
N TRP A 288 -6.55 24.42 -9.55
CA TRP A 288 -5.42 24.60 -8.64
C TRP A 288 -5.03 23.30 -7.92
N ALA A 289 -6.01 22.47 -7.55
CA ALA A 289 -5.73 21.16 -6.95
C ALA A 289 -4.95 20.26 -7.92
N VAL A 290 -5.33 20.21 -9.19
CA VAL A 290 -4.60 19.47 -10.24
C VAL A 290 -3.20 20.04 -10.41
N THR A 291 -3.05 21.38 -10.54
CA THR A 291 -1.74 22.03 -10.71
C THR A 291 -0.80 21.72 -9.52
N CYS A 292 -1.30 21.86 -8.28
CA CYS A 292 -0.51 21.55 -7.09
C CYS A 292 -0.15 20.06 -7.00
N THR A 293 -1.06 19.17 -7.41
CA THR A 293 -0.80 17.73 -7.48
C THR A 293 0.34 17.44 -8.45
N ILE A 294 0.29 17.99 -9.67
CA ILE A 294 1.33 17.78 -10.68
C ILE A 294 2.67 18.36 -10.20
N ALA A 295 2.68 19.60 -9.70
CA ALA A 295 3.91 20.23 -9.21
C ALA A 295 4.56 19.43 -8.07
N THR A 296 3.76 18.93 -7.13
CA THR A 296 4.25 18.10 -6.02
C THR A 296 4.73 16.73 -6.51
N ALA A 297 4.03 16.12 -7.46
CA ALA A 297 4.44 14.86 -8.08
C ALA A 297 5.78 15.01 -8.81
N LEU A 298 5.98 16.07 -9.59
CA LEU A 298 7.25 16.37 -10.26
C LEU A 298 8.40 16.56 -9.25
N LEU A 299 8.16 17.23 -8.14
CA LEU A 299 9.15 17.38 -7.08
C LEU A 299 9.53 16.03 -6.44
N LEU A 300 8.55 15.17 -6.16
CA LEU A 300 8.79 13.82 -5.63
C LEU A 300 9.56 12.95 -6.63
N VAL A 301 9.21 13.00 -7.89
CA VAL A 301 9.95 12.30 -8.97
C VAL A 301 11.37 12.85 -9.07
N TYR A 302 11.56 14.16 -9.00
CA TYR A 302 12.90 14.76 -8.97
C TYR A 302 13.74 14.23 -7.80
N TRP A 303 13.21 14.20 -6.56
CA TRP A 303 13.92 13.65 -5.41
C TRP A 303 14.22 12.16 -5.58
N LEU A 304 13.28 11.40 -6.12
CA LEU A 304 13.48 9.98 -6.41
C LEU A 304 14.60 9.77 -7.41
N LEU A 305 14.59 10.48 -8.55
CA LEU A 305 15.63 10.39 -9.57
C LEU A 305 16.99 10.83 -9.03
N GLN A 306 17.04 11.93 -8.25
CA GLN A 306 18.26 12.34 -7.59
C GLN A 306 18.79 11.26 -6.64
N THR A 307 17.92 10.64 -5.83
CA THR A 307 18.29 9.57 -4.92
C THR A 307 18.92 8.39 -5.68
N TRP A 308 18.34 8.03 -6.82
CA TRP A 308 18.77 6.89 -7.64
C TRP A 308 19.80 7.23 -8.71
N ARG A 309 20.22 8.50 -8.85
CA ARG A 309 21.27 8.91 -9.81
C ARG A 309 22.60 8.21 -9.52
N VAL A 310 22.93 8.02 -8.25
CA VAL A 310 24.14 7.29 -7.84
C VAL A 310 23.84 5.80 -7.84
N ALA A 311 24.70 5.04 -8.55
CA ALA A 311 24.64 3.58 -8.56
C ALA A 311 25.15 3.05 -7.22
N VAL A 312 24.24 2.48 -6.46
CA VAL A 312 24.55 1.83 -5.19
C VAL A 312 24.47 0.32 -5.39
N PRO A 313 25.45 -0.46 -4.91
CA PRO A 313 25.38 -1.91 -4.99
C PRO A 313 24.11 -2.45 -4.32
N LEU A 314 23.40 -3.37 -5.00
CA LEU A 314 22.11 -3.90 -4.52
C LEU A 314 22.19 -4.56 -3.12
N ARG A 315 23.37 -5.08 -2.75
CA ARG A 315 23.61 -5.68 -1.43
C ARG A 315 23.90 -4.66 -0.34
N SER A 316 24.23 -3.42 -0.73
CA SER A 316 24.63 -2.41 0.24
C SER A 316 23.46 -1.88 1.05
N ASN A 317 23.78 -1.28 2.18
CA ASN A 317 22.82 -0.62 3.04
C ASN A 317 22.22 0.66 2.40
N GLY A 318 22.96 1.31 1.49
CA GLY A 318 22.44 2.49 0.77
C GLY A 318 21.29 2.15 -0.16
N PHE A 319 21.25 0.93 -0.71
CA PHE A 319 20.14 0.46 -1.52
C PHE A 319 18.83 0.37 -0.72
N ASP A 320 18.90 0.06 0.57
CA ASP A 320 17.73 -0.04 1.43
C ASP A 320 16.97 1.30 1.50
N LEU A 321 17.71 2.41 1.66
CA LEU A 321 17.10 3.75 1.70
C LEU A 321 16.62 4.22 0.32
N GLN A 322 17.31 3.84 -0.77
CA GLN A 322 16.82 4.09 -2.13
C GLN A 322 15.48 3.38 -2.37
N TYR A 323 15.38 2.13 -1.94
CA TYR A 323 14.16 1.34 -2.08
C TYR A 323 13.02 1.85 -1.17
N ALA A 324 13.34 2.26 0.06
CA ALA A 324 12.39 2.93 0.96
C ALA A 324 11.80 4.20 0.33
N MET A 325 12.66 5.03 -0.31
CA MET A 325 12.24 6.23 -1.02
C MET A 325 11.31 5.87 -2.20
N LEU A 326 11.64 4.84 -2.99
CA LEU A 326 10.80 4.38 -4.11
C LEU A 326 9.39 4.00 -3.65
N VAL A 327 9.26 3.17 -2.61
CA VAL A 327 7.96 2.71 -2.11
C VAL A 327 7.14 3.87 -1.55
N THR A 328 7.76 4.77 -0.76
CA THR A 328 7.07 5.94 -0.19
C THR A 328 6.61 6.90 -1.29
N THR A 329 7.44 7.12 -2.31
CA THR A 329 7.08 7.95 -3.48
C THR A 329 5.94 7.31 -4.27
N THR A 330 5.97 5.99 -4.48
CA THR A 330 4.90 5.26 -5.17
C THR A 330 3.55 5.50 -4.49
N LEU A 331 3.48 5.43 -3.15
CA LEU A 331 2.24 5.69 -2.39
C LEU A 331 1.65 7.06 -2.67
N LEU A 332 2.48 8.10 -2.76
CA LEU A 332 2.02 9.47 -3.01
C LEU A 332 1.64 9.70 -4.48
N LEU A 333 2.29 9.00 -5.41
CA LEU A 333 2.03 9.14 -6.86
C LEU A 333 0.84 8.31 -7.35
N MET A 334 0.34 7.36 -6.56
CA MET A 334 -0.85 6.59 -6.93
C MET A 334 -2.05 7.53 -7.11
N HIS A 335 -2.82 7.34 -8.19
CA HIS A 335 -4.03 8.12 -8.44
C HIS A 335 -5.22 7.66 -7.58
N HIS A 336 -5.21 6.40 -7.15
CA HIS A 336 -6.26 5.76 -6.37
C HIS A 336 -5.65 4.95 -5.22
N GLY A 337 -5.16 5.64 -4.20
CA GLY A 337 -4.62 5.05 -2.98
C GLY A 337 -5.51 5.37 -1.78
N PHE A 338 -5.79 4.38 -0.95
CA PHE A 338 -6.59 4.49 0.26
C PHE A 338 -5.78 4.20 1.53
N VAL A 339 -6.40 4.41 2.68
CA VAL A 339 -5.78 4.20 4.00
C VAL A 339 -5.12 2.84 4.15
N TYR A 340 -5.71 1.77 3.60
CA TYR A 340 -5.12 0.42 3.66
C TYR A 340 -3.82 0.30 2.84
N ASP A 341 -3.59 1.15 1.84
CA ASP A 341 -2.34 1.16 1.07
C ASP A 341 -1.14 1.66 1.90
N LEU A 342 -1.39 2.31 3.05
CA LEU A 342 -0.35 2.62 4.04
C LEU A 342 0.36 1.37 4.59
N LEU A 343 -0.19 0.17 4.37
CA LEU A 343 0.47 -1.09 4.70
C LEU A 343 1.84 -1.21 4.01
N LEU A 344 2.02 -0.62 2.83
CA LEU A 344 3.30 -0.60 2.11
C LEU A 344 4.39 0.14 2.88
N LEU A 345 4.05 1.02 3.83
CA LEU A 345 5.02 1.70 4.69
C LEU A 345 5.77 0.76 5.63
N THR A 346 5.31 -0.49 5.77
CA THR A 346 6.07 -1.55 6.45
C THR A 346 7.49 -1.68 5.86
N ILE A 347 7.63 -1.51 4.54
CA ILE A 347 8.94 -1.56 3.85
C ILE A 347 9.85 -0.42 4.30
N PRO A 348 9.51 0.87 4.09
CA PRO A 348 10.41 1.95 4.48
C PRO A 348 10.68 1.98 5.99
N VAL A 349 9.70 1.69 6.85
CA VAL A 349 9.87 1.69 8.30
C VAL A 349 10.93 0.67 8.73
N LEU A 350 10.87 -0.57 8.23
CA LEU A 350 11.86 -1.59 8.56
C LEU A 350 13.23 -1.28 7.94
N LEU A 351 13.27 -0.82 6.68
CA LEU A 351 14.52 -0.50 6.00
C LEU A 351 15.22 0.75 6.57
N MET A 352 14.50 1.69 7.18
CA MET A 352 15.08 2.85 7.88
C MET A 352 15.73 2.48 9.22
N TYR A 353 15.28 1.41 9.86
CA TYR A 353 15.73 1.07 11.21
C TYR A 353 17.27 0.87 11.32
N PRO A 354 17.95 0.12 10.44
CA PRO A 354 19.42 0.00 10.46
C PRO A 354 20.14 1.33 10.29
N HIS A 355 19.50 2.30 9.66
CA HIS A 355 20.02 3.62 9.29
C HIS A 355 19.55 4.74 10.20
N ARG A 356 18.97 4.43 11.36
CA ARG A 356 18.33 5.43 12.23
C ARG A 356 19.24 6.58 12.65
N ALA A 357 20.56 6.40 12.67
CA ALA A 357 21.52 7.44 12.96
C ALA A 357 21.64 8.53 11.87
N LEU A 358 21.17 8.28 10.65
CA LEU A 358 21.16 9.24 9.55
C LEU A 358 19.99 10.23 9.64
N PHE A 359 18.95 9.86 10.38
CA PHE A 359 17.75 10.66 10.56
C PHE A 359 17.83 11.53 11.81
N PRO A 360 17.20 12.71 11.79
CA PRO A 360 17.10 13.53 12.99
C PRO A 360 16.28 12.81 14.08
N PRO A 361 16.52 13.08 15.38
CA PRO A 361 15.83 12.35 16.46
C PRO A 361 14.31 12.38 16.37
N TYR A 362 13.73 13.46 15.86
CA TYR A 362 12.27 13.60 15.69
C TYR A 362 11.65 12.64 14.65
N TYR A 363 12.46 11.92 13.85
CA TYR A 363 11.92 10.97 12.86
C TYR A 363 10.99 9.91 13.50
N LYS A 364 11.24 9.53 14.76
CA LYS A 364 10.38 8.60 15.48
C LYS A 364 8.97 9.15 15.68
N ILE A 365 8.87 10.45 16.00
CA ILE A 365 7.58 11.13 16.15
C ILE A 365 6.86 11.18 14.80
N LEU A 366 7.59 11.50 13.72
CA LEU A 366 7.03 11.49 12.37
C LEU A 366 6.43 10.12 12.02
N LEU A 367 7.17 9.03 12.29
CA LEU A 367 6.69 7.66 12.05
C LEU A 367 5.46 7.34 12.91
N ILE A 368 5.42 7.76 14.19
CA ILE A 368 4.26 7.57 15.06
C ILE A 368 3.04 8.35 14.53
N LEU A 369 3.22 9.61 14.13
CA LEU A 369 2.12 10.40 13.56
C LEU A 369 1.54 9.74 12.30
N ILE A 370 2.39 9.24 11.41
CA ILE A 370 1.95 8.45 10.25
C ILE A 370 1.21 7.19 10.70
N TYR A 371 1.76 6.46 11.67
CA TYR A 371 1.22 5.20 12.16
C TYR A 371 -0.16 5.34 12.80
N ILE A 372 -0.41 6.41 13.58
CA ILE A 372 -1.70 6.63 14.26
C ILE A 372 -2.77 7.26 13.36
N THR A 373 -2.39 7.82 12.20
CA THR A 373 -3.33 8.50 11.30
C THR A 373 -4.56 7.65 10.92
N PRO A 374 -4.46 6.34 10.61
CA PRO A 374 -5.64 5.54 10.31
C PRO A 374 -6.64 5.44 11.47
N TYR A 375 -6.20 5.55 12.74
CA TYR A 375 -7.13 5.66 13.89
C TYR A 375 -7.79 7.02 13.96
N LEU A 376 -7.05 8.11 13.68
CA LEU A 376 -7.64 9.44 13.63
C LEU A 376 -8.75 9.52 12.59
N LEU A 377 -8.56 8.85 11.45
CA LEU A 377 -9.59 8.75 10.41
C LEU A 377 -10.81 7.96 10.87
N LEU A 378 -10.65 6.91 11.70
CA LEU A 378 -11.78 6.19 12.28
C LEU A 378 -12.56 7.05 13.28
N LEU A 379 -11.86 7.78 14.14
CA LEU A 379 -12.47 8.58 15.22
C LEU A 379 -13.11 9.87 14.70
N PHE A 380 -12.53 10.48 13.69
CA PHE A 380 -12.94 11.81 13.19
C PHE A 380 -13.45 11.81 11.74
N ARG A 381 -13.90 10.64 11.25
CA ARG A 381 -14.32 10.41 9.86
C ARG A 381 -15.23 11.53 9.30
N SER A 382 -16.22 11.97 10.08
CA SER A 382 -17.19 12.98 9.65
C SER A 382 -16.69 14.41 9.74
N LYS A 383 -15.57 14.66 10.47
CA LYS A 383 -15.05 16.00 10.74
C LYS A 383 -13.83 16.33 9.88
N LEU A 384 -13.10 15.31 9.39
CA LEU A 384 -11.92 15.51 8.59
C LEU A 384 -12.29 15.71 7.11
N ARG A 385 -11.97 16.90 6.58
CA ARG A 385 -12.13 17.19 5.15
C ARG A 385 -11.04 16.55 4.29
N MET A 386 -9.84 16.36 4.85
CA MET A 386 -8.67 15.79 4.16
C MET A 386 -7.98 14.77 5.05
N ASN A 387 -7.17 13.91 4.45
CA ASN A 387 -6.33 12.97 5.18
C ASN A 387 -5.05 13.68 5.66
N PRO A 388 -4.72 13.69 6.94
CA PRO A 388 -3.51 14.34 7.45
C PRO A 388 -2.22 13.55 7.15
N VAL A 389 -2.30 12.36 6.56
CA VAL A 389 -1.12 11.53 6.30
C VAL A 389 -0.25 12.05 5.16
N GLN A 390 -0.85 12.72 4.14
CA GLN A 390 -0.10 13.15 2.96
C GLN A 390 1.05 14.13 3.29
N PRO A 391 0.85 15.21 4.07
CA PRO A 391 1.97 16.07 4.45
C PRO A 391 3.03 15.34 5.28
N LEU A 392 2.64 14.36 6.09
CA LEU A 392 3.58 13.53 6.86
C LEU A 392 4.37 12.59 5.93
N LEU A 393 3.74 11.98 4.92
CA LEU A 393 4.43 11.15 3.92
C LEU A 393 5.36 12.00 3.05
N PHE A 394 4.95 13.20 2.68
CA PHE A 394 5.81 14.13 1.96
C PHE A 394 7.05 14.50 2.80
N TRP A 395 6.87 14.75 4.10
CA TRP A 395 7.97 14.96 5.02
C TRP A 395 8.86 13.71 5.13
N LEU A 396 8.29 12.52 5.22
CA LEU A 396 9.06 11.26 5.21
C LEU A 396 9.89 11.12 3.93
N CYS A 397 9.34 11.42 2.74
CA CYS A 397 10.09 11.43 1.48
C CYS A 397 11.26 12.42 1.53
N PHE A 398 11.05 13.61 2.11
CA PHE A 398 12.13 14.59 2.25
C PHE A 398 13.25 14.10 3.17
N GLU A 399 12.94 13.48 4.32
CA GLU A 399 13.94 12.91 5.21
C GLU A 399 14.68 11.72 4.59
N LEU A 400 13.98 10.87 3.84
CA LEU A 400 14.60 9.79 3.07
C LEU A 400 15.54 10.34 2.00
N TYR A 401 15.15 11.39 1.29
CA TYR A 401 16.00 12.07 0.32
C TYR A 401 17.27 12.61 0.98
N ARG A 402 17.15 13.33 2.11
CA ARG A 402 18.29 13.86 2.88
C ARG A 402 19.22 12.75 3.37
N ALA A 403 18.67 11.66 3.90
CA ALA A 403 19.45 10.52 4.37
C ALA A 403 20.25 9.86 3.24
N ASN A 404 19.65 9.72 2.05
CA ASN A 404 20.34 9.22 0.86
C ASN A 404 21.48 10.15 0.41
N LEU A 405 21.30 11.47 0.51
CA LEU A 405 22.37 12.43 0.19
C LEU A 405 23.59 12.29 1.12
N LYS A 406 23.35 12.06 2.42
CA LYS A 406 24.42 11.84 3.41
C LYS A 406 25.25 10.58 3.17
N LEU A 407 24.68 9.55 2.54
CA LEU A 407 25.37 8.31 2.22
C LEU A 407 26.29 8.41 0.99
N ARG A 408 26.09 9.40 0.11
CA ARG A 408 26.85 9.54 -1.15
C ARG A 408 28.38 9.65 -0.96
N PRO A 409 28.93 10.43 -0.03
CA PRO A 409 30.38 10.58 0.13
C PRO A 409 31.08 9.25 0.46
N HIS A 410 30.42 8.37 1.22
CA HIS A 410 30.98 7.10 1.66
C HIS A 410 30.88 5.98 0.61
N GLN A 411 30.11 6.19 -0.47
CA GLN A 411 29.87 5.18 -1.52
C GLN A 411 30.74 5.39 -2.77
N VAL A 412 31.35 6.58 -2.92
CA VAL A 412 32.27 6.89 -4.02
C VAL A 412 33.72 6.49 -3.67
N ALA A 413 34.00 6.22 -2.39
CA ALA A 413 35.33 5.89 -1.88
C ALA A 413 35.60 4.36 -1.73
N THR A 414 34.63 3.51 -2.05
CA THR A 414 34.76 2.04 -2.08
C THR A 414 34.47 1.50 -3.47
#